data_c1edab4f28f3a44ac4b51bc02bafca41
#
_entry.id   c1edab4f28f3a44ac4b51bc02bafca41
#
_cell.length_a   1.000
_cell.length_b   1.000
_cell.length_c   1.000
_cell.angle_alpha   90.00
_cell.angle_beta   90.00
_cell.angle_gamma   90.00
#
_symmetry.space_group_name_H-M   'P 1'
#
loop_
_entity.id
_entity.type
_entity.pdbx_description
1 polymer ?
#
loop_
_entity_poly.entity_id
_entity_poly.type
_entity_poly.pdbx_seq_one_letter_code
_entity_poly.pdbx_strand_id
1 'polypeptide(L)'
;MRYRHWETCPCCCEGSRASWTRRTFLTVTGAAVVGLSTPHFASAEEIPAVPYESVPDLLHLPPDLYLGEVSGVAVNSKGHIFVLHRGNSTGPAFAAAAAQLLEFDAEGNYLREIGHHLYAWSFAHTVKIDPDDNIWVTDKGSDMVIKFTPEGRVDMVFGRKQEASDENTAPLKHPTPPLPAHDGFFRQVTDVAWDRAGDTFISDGYINSRVAKVDKDGEWLKSWGERGTGPGQFHTPHSIAVDARGLVYVADRSNRRIQIFDGEGNFQRQITIDAPVPPDAKPAIGDMPGEAEFAAGTFAPGSPWAICFSPPPDQVLYVSDAFPGRIYKLTPDGKLLGMLGRSGKKLKQFGWIHEMACPKPNVLYVAELLNWRVQKLLLG
;
A
#
# COMPACT_ATOMS: atom_id res chain seq x y z
N MET A 1 -8.70 -25.23 18.28
CA MET A 1 -8.80 -23.80 18.57
C MET A 1 -9.03 -23.10 17.24
N ARG A 2 -10.22 -22.52 17.02
CA ARG A 2 -10.54 -21.78 15.79
C ARG A 2 -10.06 -20.35 16.00
N TYR A 3 -9.04 -19.94 15.28
CA TYR A 3 -8.55 -18.56 15.29
C TYR A 3 -9.54 -17.67 14.49
N ARG A 4 -10.41 -16.94 15.21
CA ARG A 4 -11.20 -15.84 14.67
C ARG A 4 -10.46 -14.52 14.94
N HIS A 5 -9.30 -14.27 14.35
CA HIS A 5 -8.48 -13.11 14.72
C HIS A 5 -8.50 -11.95 13.74
N TRP A 6 -9.16 -12.05 12.62
CA TRP A 6 -9.23 -10.96 11.65
C TRP A 6 -10.52 -10.12 11.70
N GLU A 7 -11.51 -10.54 12.52
CA GLU A 7 -12.69 -9.73 12.81
C GLU A 7 -12.40 -8.46 13.64
N THR A 8 -11.18 -8.29 14.16
CA THR A 8 -10.83 -7.21 15.07
C THR A 8 -9.89 -6.15 14.48
N CYS A 9 -9.51 -6.20 13.22
CA CYS A 9 -8.84 -5.07 12.60
C CYS A 9 -9.86 -3.94 12.35
N PRO A 10 -9.85 -2.86 13.13
CA PRO A 10 -10.87 -1.80 13.05
C PRO A 10 -10.96 -1.10 11.68
N CYS A 11 -10.01 -1.38 10.81
CA CYS A 11 -9.89 -0.72 9.51
C CYS A 11 -10.63 -1.41 8.36
N CYS A 12 -11.18 -2.63 8.58
CA CYS A 12 -11.61 -3.47 7.46
C CYS A 12 -13.12 -3.68 7.32
N CYS A 13 -13.95 -3.29 8.29
CA CYS A 13 -15.36 -3.64 8.27
C CYS A 13 -16.28 -2.46 8.56
N GLU A 14 -16.78 -1.81 7.55
CA GLU A 14 -18.10 -1.16 7.53
C GLU A 14 -18.65 -1.10 6.12
N GLY A 15 -19.48 -2.11 5.78
CA GLY A 15 -20.39 -2.06 4.65
C GLY A 15 -21.82 -1.90 5.16
N SER A 16 -22.49 -0.83 4.78
CA SER A 16 -23.92 -0.61 5.08
C SER A 16 -24.79 -1.69 4.44
N ARG A 17 -25.67 -2.31 5.24
CA ARG A 17 -26.67 -3.25 4.79
C ARG A 17 -27.75 -2.52 3.98
N ALA A 18 -27.70 -2.62 2.66
CA ALA A 18 -28.83 -2.31 1.79
C ALA A 18 -29.49 -3.63 1.40
N SER A 19 -30.73 -3.85 1.88
CA SER A 19 -31.56 -5.00 1.52
C SER A 19 -32.17 -4.79 0.14
N TRP A 20 -31.85 -5.68 -0.81
CA TRP A 20 -32.53 -5.73 -2.11
C TRP A 20 -33.58 -6.85 -2.08
N THR A 21 -34.87 -6.47 -2.19
CA THR A 21 -35.98 -7.40 -2.35
C THR A 21 -36.13 -7.83 -3.80
N ARG A 22 -36.30 -9.14 -4.02
CA ARG A 22 -36.67 -9.76 -5.31
C ARG A 22 -38.08 -9.37 -5.71
N ARG A 23 -38.24 -8.82 -6.89
CA ARG A 23 -39.42 -8.84 -7.81
C ARG A 23 -39.04 -8.00 -9.01
N THR A 24 -39.19 -8.36 -10.27
CA THR A 24 -40.27 -9.00 -11.01
C THR A 24 -39.71 -9.34 -12.41
N PHE A 25 -39.86 -10.58 -12.88
CA PHE A 25 -39.71 -10.93 -14.31
C PHE A 25 -41.04 -10.72 -14.99
N LEU A 26 -41.09 -9.89 -16.00
CA LEU A 26 -42.19 -9.79 -16.95
C LEU A 26 -41.80 -10.45 -18.27
N THR A 27 -42.51 -11.50 -18.61
CA THR A 27 -42.45 -12.21 -19.88
C THR A 27 -43.11 -11.38 -20.98
N VAL A 28 -42.37 -11.09 -22.05
CA VAL A 28 -42.98 -10.64 -23.32
C VAL A 28 -42.53 -11.61 -24.42
N THR A 29 -43.47 -12.39 -24.90
CA THR A 29 -43.32 -13.23 -26.10
C THR A 29 -43.58 -12.39 -27.34
N GLY A 30 -42.54 -12.17 -28.14
CA GLY A 30 -42.66 -11.60 -29.48
C GLY A 30 -41.68 -12.31 -30.42
N ALA A 31 -42.18 -13.14 -31.33
CA ALA A 31 -41.37 -13.79 -32.31
C ALA A 31 -40.96 -12.82 -33.43
N ALA A 32 -39.70 -12.54 -33.54
CA ALA A 32 -39.09 -11.95 -34.73
C ALA A 32 -37.86 -12.79 -35.11
N VAL A 33 -37.88 -13.36 -36.30
CA VAL A 33 -36.78 -14.07 -36.93
C VAL A 33 -35.72 -13.01 -37.28
N VAL A 34 -34.61 -12.96 -36.55
CA VAL A 34 -33.46 -12.16 -36.91
C VAL A 34 -32.26 -13.10 -37.03
N GLY A 35 -31.56 -12.99 -38.15
CA GLY A 35 -30.42 -13.82 -38.50
C GLY A 35 -29.39 -13.91 -37.36
N LEU A 36 -28.98 -15.12 -37.04
CA LEU A 36 -27.91 -15.45 -36.13
C LEU A 36 -26.56 -14.93 -36.69
N SER A 37 -26.24 -13.67 -36.44
CA SER A 37 -24.85 -13.25 -36.32
C SER A 37 -24.38 -13.69 -34.94
N THR A 38 -23.58 -14.73 -34.86
CA THR A 38 -22.85 -15.08 -33.64
C THR A 38 -22.11 -13.84 -33.16
N PRO A 39 -22.35 -13.34 -31.94
CA PRO A 39 -21.49 -12.31 -31.42
C PRO A 39 -20.09 -12.92 -31.31
N HIS A 40 -19.13 -12.37 -32.07
CA HIS A 40 -17.73 -12.54 -31.78
C HIS A 40 -17.55 -11.91 -30.41
N PHE A 41 -17.57 -12.72 -29.35
CA PHE A 41 -16.96 -12.34 -28.08
C PHE A 41 -15.48 -12.15 -28.42
N ALA A 42 -15.04 -10.91 -28.48
CA ALA A 42 -13.63 -10.61 -28.46
C ALA A 42 -13.08 -11.36 -27.24
N SER A 43 -12.20 -12.32 -27.46
CA SER A 43 -11.50 -13.02 -26.39
C SER A 43 -10.86 -11.93 -25.54
N ALA A 44 -11.20 -11.86 -24.25
CA ALA A 44 -10.50 -10.98 -23.33
C ALA A 44 -9.00 -11.26 -23.53
N GLU A 45 -8.24 -10.23 -23.89
CA GLU A 45 -6.81 -10.36 -24.16
C GLU A 45 -6.17 -10.95 -22.90
N GLU A 46 -5.54 -12.11 -23.02
CA GLU A 46 -4.96 -12.80 -21.87
C GLU A 46 -3.82 -11.94 -21.30
N ILE A 47 -3.93 -11.57 -20.02
CA ILE A 47 -2.90 -10.74 -19.36
C ILE A 47 -1.60 -11.55 -19.29
N PRO A 48 -0.49 -11.07 -19.89
CA PRO A 48 0.75 -11.83 -19.92
C PRO A 48 1.29 -12.12 -18.52
N ALA A 49 1.77 -13.34 -18.31
CA ALA A 49 2.52 -13.67 -17.10
C ALA A 49 3.93 -13.09 -17.19
N VAL A 50 4.36 -12.36 -16.18
CA VAL A 50 5.74 -11.87 -16.07
C VAL A 50 6.59 -12.98 -15.45
N PRO A 51 7.63 -13.50 -16.14
CA PRO A 51 8.56 -14.46 -15.56
C PRO A 51 9.33 -13.82 -14.42
N TYR A 52 9.61 -14.56 -13.36
CA TYR A 52 10.40 -14.07 -12.23
C TYR A 52 10.95 -15.18 -11.36
N GLU A 53 12.04 -14.86 -10.66
CA GLU A 53 12.61 -15.70 -9.62
C GLU A 53 12.60 -14.98 -8.28
N SER A 54 12.43 -15.72 -7.19
CA SER A 54 12.57 -15.22 -5.83
C SER A 54 13.90 -15.69 -5.26
N VAL A 55 14.72 -14.76 -4.80
CA VAL A 55 16.01 -15.06 -4.18
C VAL A 55 15.77 -15.75 -2.84
N PRO A 56 16.27 -16.97 -2.63
CA PRO A 56 16.15 -17.65 -1.34
C PRO A 56 17.06 -16.99 -0.29
N ASP A 57 16.73 -17.20 0.98
CA ASP A 57 17.55 -16.81 2.14
C ASP A 57 18.10 -15.38 2.07
N LEU A 58 17.23 -14.42 1.71
CA LEU A 58 17.59 -13.03 1.44
C LEU A 58 18.20 -12.32 2.66
N LEU A 59 17.68 -12.57 3.86
CA LEU A 59 18.06 -11.83 5.07
C LEU A 59 18.65 -12.77 6.11
N HIS A 60 19.86 -12.43 6.56
CA HIS A 60 20.59 -13.18 7.60
C HIS A 60 20.39 -12.48 8.95
N LEU A 61 19.39 -12.94 9.70
CA LEU A 61 19.04 -12.40 11.00
C LEU A 61 19.98 -12.94 12.11
N PRO A 62 20.33 -12.14 13.13
CA PRO A 62 20.93 -12.62 14.35
C PRO A 62 20.05 -13.68 15.04
N PRO A 63 20.64 -14.60 15.84
CA PRO A 63 19.90 -15.73 16.42
C PRO A 63 18.68 -15.36 17.27
N ASP A 64 18.72 -14.18 17.90
CA ASP A 64 17.68 -13.72 18.83
C ASP A 64 16.74 -12.67 18.21
N LEU A 65 16.85 -12.44 16.88
CA LEU A 65 16.02 -11.47 16.16
C LEU A 65 15.05 -12.21 15.23
N TYR A 66 13.77 -11.90 15.34
CA TYR A 66 12.71 -12.48 14.53
C TYR A 66 11.86 -11.38 13.91
N LEU A 67 11.50 -11.54 12.63
CA LEU A 67 10.54 -10.65 12.00
C LEU A 67 9.12 -10.99 12.46
N GLY A 68 8.31 -9.96 12.70
CA GLY A 68 6.85 -10.06 12.76
C GLY A 68 6.21 -9.64 11.43
N GLU A 69 5.02 -9.05 11.47
CA GLU A 69 4.41 -8.44 10.28
C GLU A 69 5.37 -7.43 9.64
N VAL A 70 5.88 -7.76 8.45
CA VAL A 70 6.75 -6.84 7.72
C VAL A 70 5.88 -5.85 6.95
N SER A 71 5.84 -4.62 7.46
CA SER A 71 5.00 -3.57 6.91
C SER A 71 5.71 -2.74 5.83
N GLY A 72 7.05 -2.71 5.83
CA GLY A 72 7.81 -1.91 4.89
C GLY A 72 9.13 -2.51 4.47
N VAL A 73 9.55 -2.20 3.25
CA VAL A 73 10.88 -2.50 2.71
C VAL A 73 11.35 -1.38 1.79
N ALA A 74 12.59 -0.95 1.95
CA ALA A 74 13.24 0.03 1.09
C ALA A 74 14.69 -0.37 0.81
N VAL A 75 15.29 0.23 -0.21
CA VAL A 75 16.68 -0.03 -0.59
C VAL A 75 17.36 1.30 -0.92
N ASN A 76 18.52 1.56 -0.35
CA ASN A 76 19.28 2.78 -0.60
C ASN A 76 20.23 2.66 -1.82
N SER A 77 20.96 3.75 -2.11
CA SER A 77 21.88 3.81 -3.24
C SER A 77 23.02 2.78 -3.17
N LYS A 78 23.39 2.34 -1.97
CA LYS A 78 24.43 1.32 -1.71
C LYS A 78 23.90 -0.11 -1.86
N GLY A 79 22.57 -0.27 -2.01
CA GLY A 79 21.91 -1.57 -2.04
C GLY A 79 21.58 -2.12 -0.67
N HIS A 80 21.77 -1.36 0.40
CA HIS A 80 21.34 -1.78 1.74
C HIS A 80 19.83 -1.89 1.79
N ILE A 81 19.36 -2.91 2.50
CA ILE A 81 17.95 -3.25 2.62
C ILE A 81 17.45 -2.78 3.99
N PHE A 82 16.42 -1.95 3.98
CA PHE A 82 15.74 -1.49 5.19
C PHE A 82 14.42 -2.24 5.34
N VAL A 83 14.21 -2.83 6.50
CA VAL A 83 13.02 -3.64 6.81
C VAL A 83 12.33 -3.06 8.03
N LEU A 84 11.08 -2.63 7.83
CA LEU A 84 10.23 -2.16 8.91
C LEU A 84 9.21 -3.24 9.26
N HIS A 85 9.16 -3.66 10.52
CA HIS A 85 8.21 -4.67 10.96
C HIS A 85 7.59 -4.31 12.31
N ARG A 86 6.45 -4.95 12.61
CA ARG A 86 5.65 -4.67 13.80
C ARG A 86 5.96 -5.60 14.98
N GLY A 87 7.03 -6.38 14.87
CA GLY A 87 7.31 -7.39 15.88
C GLY A 87 6.12 -8.34 16.07
N ASN A 88 5.74 -8.57 17.30
CA ASN A 88 4.60 -9.42 17.66
C ASN A 88 3.26 -8.63 17.79
N SER A 89 3.25 -7.34 17.43
CA SER A 89 2.08 -6.49 17.52
C SER A 89 1.36 -6.41 16.18
N THR A 90 0.05 -6.64 16.18
CA THR A 90 -0.82 -6.52 15.00
C THR A 90 -1.80 -5.34 15.09
N GLY A 91 -1.66 -4.49 16.09
CA GLY A 91 -2.52 -3.34 16.33
C GLY A 91 -1.81 -2.17 16.97
N PRO A 92 -2.45 -0.99 17.00
CA PRO A 92 -1.90 0.18 17.66
C PRO A 92 -1.64 -0.11 19.13
N ALA A 93 -0.42 0.15 19.59
CA ALA A 93 -0.04 0.03 20.98
C ALA A 93 0.68 1.31 21.40
N PHE A 94 0.18 1.97 22.43
CA PHE A 94 0.75 3.23 22.92
C PHE A 94 2.16 3.08 23.56
N ALA A 95 2.58 1.86 23.83
CA ALA A 95 3.91 1.52 24.37
C ALA A 95 4.67 0.58 23.44
N ALA A 96 4.72 0.89 22.16
CA ALA A 96 5.20 -0.03 21.16
C ALA A 96 6.73 -0.08 21.06
N ALA A 97 7.35 -0.85 21.93
CA ALA A 97 8.73 -1.31 21.73
C ALA A 97 8.83 -2.45 20.69
N ALA A 98 7.70 -2.88 20.11
CA ALA A 98 7.68 -4.02 19.20
C ALA A 98 8.05 -3.68 17.77
N ALA A 99 7.76 -2.47 17.28
CA ALA A 99 8.16 -2.05 15.95
C ALA A 99 9.66 -1.83 15.86
N GLN A 100 10.28 -2.35 14.82
CA GLN A 100 11.72 -2.22 14.58
C GLN A 100 11.98 -1.85 13.13
N LEU A 101 12.93 -0.96 12.93
CA LEU A 101 13.52 -0.63 11.63
C LEU A 101 14.93 -1.21 11.57
N LEU A 102 15.11 -2.22 10.72
CA LEU A 102 16.36 -2.98 10.61
C LEU A 102 17.06 -2.63 9.30
N GLU A 103 18.37 -2.49 9.34
CA GLU A 103 19.23 -2.30 8.17
C GLU A 103 20.08 -3.55 7.95
N PHE A 104 20.14 -3.97 6.69
CA PHE A 104 20.98 -5.06 6.19
C PHE A 104 21.85 -4.55 5.06
N ASP A 105 23.01 -5.16 4.85
CA ASP A 105 23.83 -4.87 3.67
C ASP A 105 23.21 -5.43 2.38
N ALA A 106 23.87 -5.22 1.24
CA ALA A 106 23.38 -5.67 -0.06
C ALA A 106 23.33 -7.20 -0.20
N GLU A 107 24.09 -7.91 0.60
CA GLU A 107 24.16 -9.38 0.70
C GLU A 107 23.12 -9.93 1.69
N GLY A 108 22.41 -9.06 2.44
CA GLY A 108 21.39 -9.43 3.40
C GLY A 108 21.90 -9.68 4.82
N ASN A 109 23.15 -9.33 5.15
CA ASN A 109 23.66 -9.46 6.49
C ASN A 109 23.14 -8.29 7.37
N TYR A 110 22.70 -8.60 8.58
CA TYR A 110 22.21 -7.61 9.53
C TYR A 110 23.34 -6.63 9.92
N LEU A 111 23.04 -5.35 9.87
CA LEU A 111 23.95 -4.29 10.25
C LEU A 111 23.56 -3.65 11.60
N ARG A 112 22.32 -3.17 11.71
CA ARG A 112 21.84 -2.45 12.89
C ARG A 112 20.31 -2.32 12.93
N GLU A 113 19.84 -1.93 14.11
CA GLU A 113 18.48 -1.37 14.31
C GLU A 113 18.57 0.16 14.39
N ILE A 114 17.62 0.84 13.75
CA ILE A 114 17.51 2.31 13.72
C ILE A 114 16.30 2.72 14.55
N GLY A 115 16.48 3.74 15.40
CA GLY A 115 15.41 4.28 16.24
C GLY A 115 14.93 3.29 17.31
N HIS A 116 15.83 2.50 17.88
CA HIS A 116 15.51 1.56 18.97
C HIS A 116 14.74 2.26 20.09
N HIS A 117 13.57 1.74 20.47
CA HIS A 117 12.67 2.29 21.49
C HIS A 117 12.21 3.74 21.24
N LEU A 118 12.21 4.20 19.99
CA LEU A 118 11.74 5.54 19.67
C LEU A 118 10.27 5.70 20.05
N TYR A 119 9.96 6.83 20.71
CA TYR A 119 8.59 7.17 21.14
C TYR A 119 7.55 7.14 19.99
N ALA A 120 8.01 7.45 18.76
CA ALA A 120 7.15 7.43 17.59
C ALA A 120 6.63 6.04 17.19
N TRP A 121 7.28 4.96 17.62
CA TRP A 121 6.82 3.62 17.30
C TRP A 121 5.49 3.32 17.99
N SER A 122 4.47 2.95 17.21
CA SER A 122 3.16 2.55 17.70
C SER A 122 2.53 1.51 16.78
N PHE A 123 2.36 1.84 15.48
CA PHE A 123 1.88 0.92 14.47
C PHE A 123 2.58 1.24 13.14
N ALA A 124 3.81 0.77 13.00
CA ALA A 124 4.67 1.03 11.86
C ALA A 124 3.98 0.68 10.53
N HIS A 125 4.06 1.58 9.54
CA HIS A 125 3.32 1.43 8.29
C HIS A 125 4.23 1.28 7.08
N THR A 126 5.03 2.28 6.69
CA THR A 126 5.94 2.18 5.55
C THR A 126 7.33 2.71 5.86
N VAL A 127 8.33 2.27 5.09
CA VAL A 127 9.68 2.84 5.04
C VAL A 127 10.06 3.16 3.60
N LYS A 128 10.60 4.35 3.38
CA LYS A 128 11.08 4.81 2.06
C LYS A 128 12.48 5.40 2.20
N ILE A 129 13.23 5.39 1.10
CA ILE A 129 14.55 6.04 1.00
C ILE A 129 14.44 7.16 -0.02
N ASP A 130 14.83 8.38 0.35
CA ASP A 130 14.84 9.51 -0.55
C ASP A 130 16.13 9.52 -1.43
N PRO A 131 16.23 10.42 -2.44
CA PRO A 131 17.40 10.48 -3.32
C PRO A 131 18.73 10.78 -2.61
N ASP A 132 18.70 11.30 -1.39
CA ASP A 132 19.86 11.62 -0.56
C ASP A 132 20.18 10.51 0.46
N ASP A 133 19.57 9.34 0.30
CA ASP A 133 19.66 8.17 1.20
C ASP A 133 19.09 8.42 2.61
N ASN A 134 18.31 9.48 2.84
CA ASN A 134 17.59 9.62 4.10
C ASN A 134 16.47 8.57 4.20
N ILE A 135 16.22 8.13 5.41
CA ILE A 135 15.26 7.07 5.70
C ILE A 135 13.98 7.71 6.23
N TRP A 136 12.89 7.50 5.53
CA TRP A 136 11.58 8.03 5.92
C TRP A 136 10.68 6.90 6.39
N VAL A 137 10.04 7.10 7.52
CA VAL A 137 9.11 6.13 8.10
C VAL A 137 7.79 6.81 8.39
N THR A 138 6.70 6.15 8.02
CA THR A 138 5.37 6.52 8.50
C THR A 138 4.94 5.55 9.59
N ASP A 139 4.40 6.08 10.67
CA ASP A 139 3.79 5.28 11.72
C ASP A 139 2.33 5.67 11.89
N LYS A 140 1.45 4.77 11.49
CA LYS A 140 0.01 4.96 11.49
C LYS A 140 -0.55 5.10 12.90
N GLY A 141 0.03 4.42 13.88
CA GLY A 141 -0.48 4.41 15.25
C GLY A 141 -0.12 5.65 16.04
N SER A 142 0.97 6.33 15.66
CA SER A 142 1.41 7.58 16.28
C SER A 142 1.03 8.82 15.47
N ASP A 143 0.47 8.65 14.28
CA ASP A 143 0.16 9.76 13.35
C ASP A 143 1.42 10.55 12.94
N MET A 144 2.58 9.87 12.86
CA MET A 144 3.87 10.54 12.65
C MET A 144 4.54 10.10 11.36
N VAL A 145 5.25 11.05 10.76
CA VAL A 145 6.25 10.79 9.72
C VAL A 145 7.61 11.19 10.28
N ILE A 146 8.59 10.28 10.22
CA ILE A 146 9.92 10.48 10.77
C ILE A 146 10.93 10.37 9.64
N LYS A 147 11.79 11.39 9.49
CA LYS A 147 12.96 11.37 8.64
C LYS A 147 14.20 11.12 9.48
N PHE A 148 14.98 10.13 9.10
CA PHE A 148 16.31 9.88 9.67
C PHE A 148 17.37 10.21 8.63
N THR A 149 18.52 10.66 9.10
CA THR A 149 19.73 10.73 8.27
C THR A 149 20.17 9.32 7.85
N PRO A 150 21.07 9.16 6.86
CA PRO A 150 21.63 7.86 6.52
C PRO A 150 22.33 7.15 7.69
N GLU A 151 22.84 7.91 8.68
CA GLU A 151 23.44 7.37 9.91
C GLU A 151 22.40 6.90 10.93
N GLY A 152 21.09 7.16 10.68
CA GLY A 152 19.98 6.75 11.54
C GLY A 152 19.66 7.72 12.68
N ARG A 153 20.09 8.99 12.60
CA ARG A 153 19.66 10.04 13.51
C ARG A 153 18.38 10.69 13.04
N VAL A 154 17.45 10.95 13.94
CA VAL A 154 16.24 11.72 13.61
C VAL A 154 16.63 13.11 13.12
N ASP A 155 16.21 13.45 11.92
CA ASP A 155 16.46 14.73 11.24
C ASP A 155 15.21 15.61 11.28
N MET A 156 14.02 15.03 10.99
CA MET A 156 12.76 15.76 10.92
C MET A 156 11.62 14.88 11.38
N VAL A 157 10.59 15.48 11.97
CA VAL A 157 9.36 14.80 12.40
C VAL A 157 8.16 15.64 12.03
N PHE A 158 7.16 15.00 11.45
CA PHE A 158 5.83 15.57 11.22
C PHE A 158 4.81 14.84 12.07
N GLY A 159 3.79 15.56 12.52
CA GLY A 159 2.73 15.01 13.35
C GLY A 159 3.18 14.76 14.78
N ARG A 160 2.30 14.22 15.58
CA ARG A 160 2.56 13.85 16.96
C ARG A 160 1.66 12.73 17.42
N LYS A 161 2.18 11.86 18.27
CA LYS A 161 1.42 10.84 18.95
C LYS A 161 0.39 11.47 19.88
N GLN A 162 -0.86 11.05 19.74
CA GLN A 162 -1.93 11.51 20.62
C GLN A 162 -1.96 10.65 21.89
N GLU A 163 -2.03 11.30 23.05
CA GLU A 163 -2.11 10.63 24.33
C GLU A 163 -3.58 10.30 24.68
N ALA A 164 -3.77 9.29 25.52
CA ALA A 164 -5.12 8.88 25.93
C ALA A 164 -5.88 9.98 26.69
N SER A 165 -5.19 10.94 27.27
CA SER A 165 -5.76 12.11 27.94
C SER A 165 -6.01 13.29 26.99
N ASP A 166 -5.69 13.16 25.71
CA ASP A 166 -5.95 14.21 24.72
C ASP A 166 -7.44 14.21 24.39
N GLU A 167 -8.13 15.31 24.67
CA GLU A 167 -9.57 15.47 24.36
C GLU A 167 -9.89 15.36 22.87
N ASN A 168 -8.91 15.59 22.02
CA ASN A 168 -9.02 15.52 20.58
C ASN A 168 -8.46 14.21 19.99
N THR A 169 -8.22 13.20 20.81
CA THR A 169 -7.70 11.92 20.34
C THR A 169 -8.55 11.39 19.19
N ALA A 170 -7.93 11.21 18.04
CA ALA A 170 -8.63 10.75 16.86
C ALA A 170 -9.14 9.31 17.06
N PRO A 171 -10.34 8.99 16.60
CA PRO A 171 -10.83 7.64 16.64
C PRO A 171 -9.97 6.73 15.76
N LEU A 172 -9.81 5.47 16.15
CA LEU A 172 -9.11 4.44 15.36
C LEU A 172 -9.88 4.01 14.11
N LYS A 173 -11.13 4.43 13.99
CA LYS A 173 -12.03 4.16 12.86
C LYS A 173 -12.48 5.45 12.20
N HIS A 174 -12.82 5.37 10.93
CA HIS A 174 -13.46 6.49 10.24
C HIS A 174 -14.77 6.88 10.97
N PRO A 175 -14.86 8.11 11.47
CA PRO A 175 -16.10 8.58 12.05
C PRO A 175 -17.14 8.88 10.97
N THR A 176 -18.40 8.84 11.36
CA THR A 176 -19.52 9.24 10.51
C THR A 176 -20.32 10.32 11.24
N PRO A 177 -20.36 11.55 10.72
CA PRO A 177 -19.68 12.05 9.50
C PRO A 177 -18.16 12.07 9.61
N PRO A 178 -17.43 12.16 8.49
CA PRO A 178 -15.98 12.30 8.51
C PRO A 178 -15.54 13.54 9.30
N LEU A 179 -14.43 13.42 10.04
CA LEU A 179 -13.82 14.58 10.68
C LEU A 179 -13.18 15.50 9.61
N PRO A 180 -13.30 16.81 9.78
CA PRO A 180 -12.56 17.75 8.92
C PRO A 180 -11.06 17.56 9.13
N ALA A 181 -10.30 17.54 8.03
CA ALA A 181 -8.86 17.54 8.08
C ALA A 181 -8.36 18.96 8.43
N HIS A 182 -7.32 19.03 9.25
CA HIS A 182 -6.64 20.27 9.60
C HIS A 182 -5.19 20.20 9.15
N ASP A 183 -4.66 21.27 8.57
CA ASP A 183 -3.26 21.32 8.18
C ASP A 183 -2.35 21.21 9.40
N GLY A 184 -1.24 20.48 9.25
CA GLY A 184 -0.33 20.16 10.34
C GLY A 184 -0.75 18.98 11.24
N PHE A 185 -1.96 18.43 11.08
CA PHE A 185 -2.44 17.28 11.85
C PHE A 185 -2.69 16.06 10.97
N PHE A 186 -1.93 15.02 11.17
CA PHE A 186 -2.14 13.73 10.54
C PHE A 186 -3.07 12.85 11.37
N ARG A 187 -3.77 11.95 10.66
CA ARG A 187 -4.61 10.90 11.29
C ARG A 187 -4.45 9.60 10.52
N GLN A 188 -3.56 8.75 11.01
CA GLN A 188 -3.21 7.45 10.45
C GLN A 188 -2.60 7.58 9.04
N VAL A 189 -1.43 8.24 8.99
CA VAL A 189 -0.59 8.38 7.79
C VAL A 189 -0.22 7.02 7.20
N THR A 190 -0.01 6.98 5.88
CA THR A 190 0.23 5.73 5.18
C THR A 190 1.57 5.67 4.46
N ASP A 191 1.95 6.69 3.67
CA ASP A 191 3.15 6.61 2.82
C ASP A 191 3.67 7.99 2.45
N VAL A 192 4.90 8.07 1.89
CA VAL A 192 5.55 9.29 1.44
C VAL A 192 6.19 9.12 0.06
N ALA A 193 6.29 10.22 -0.69
CA ALA A 193 7.03 10.29 -1.95
C ALA A 193 7.55 11.71 -2.17
N TRP A 194 8.51 11.89 -3.09
CA TRP A 194 9.17 13.17 -3.36
C TRP A 194 9.17 13.50 -4.83
N ASP A 195 9.14 14.79 -5.15
CA ASP A 195 9.45 15.28 -6.47
C ASP A 195 10.94 15.68 -6.59
N ARG A 196 11.31 16.16 -7.77
CA ARG A 196 12.69 16.60 -8.05
C ARG A 196 13.10 17.89 -7.34
N ALA A 197 12.15 18.68 -6.87
CA ALA A 197 12.41 19.88 -6.08
C ALA A 197 12.72 19.53 -4.61
N GLY A 198 12.44 18.29 -4.20
CA GLY A 198 12.56 17.81 -2.83
C GLY A 198 11.30 18.02 -2.02
N ASP A 199 10.21 18.50 -2.62
CA ASP A 199 8.92 18.58 -1.95
C ASP A 199 8.42 17.17 -1.63
N THR A 200 7.91 16.99 -0.41
CA THR A 200 7.42 15.70 0.09
C THR A 200 5.90 15.65 0.02
N PHE A 201 5.38 14.59 -0.60
CA PHE A 201 3.96 14.25 -0.63
C PHE A 201 3.69 13.15 0.40
N ILE A 202 2.76 13.40 1.30
CA ILE A 202 2.41 12.50 2.41
C ILE A 202 0.95 12.06 2.23
N SER A 203 0.71 10.77 2.06
CA SER A 203 -0.65 10.23 2.06
C SER A 203 -1.13 10.06 3.51
N ASP A 204 -2.15 10.83 3.89
CA ASP A 204 -2.79 10.84 5.21
C ASP A 204 -4.12 10.09 5.11
N GLY A 205 -3.99 8.74 5.09
CA GLY A 205 -4.94 7.89 4.38
C GLY A 205 -6.13 7.39 5.16
N TYR A 206 -5.95 6.85 6.37
CA TYR A 206 -7.02 6.07 7.00
C TYR A 206 -8.17 6.93 7.54
N ILE A 207 -7.90 8.12 8.06
CA ILE A 207 -8.94 8.99 8.63
C ILE A 207 -9.15 10.25 7.79
N ASN A 208 -8.07 10.98 7.45
CA ASN A 208 -8.19 12.25 6.76
C ASN A 208 -8.47 12.11 5.25
N SER A 209 -8.10 10.97 4.65
CA SER A 209 -8.36 10.69 3.22
C SER A 209 -7.84 11.80 2.29
N ARG A 210 -6.60 12.24 2.49
CA ARG A 210 -5.98 13.33 1.73
C ARG A 210 -4.51 13.06 1.41
N VAL A 211 -3.92 13.94 0.61
CA VAL A 211 -2.48 14.09 0.42
C VAL A 211 -2.07 15.45 0.97
N ALA A 212 -1.02 15.49 1.78
CA ALA A 212 -0.36 16.72 2.22
C ALA A 212 0.93 16.92 1.44
N LYS A 213 1.29 18.17 1.15
CA LYS A 213 2.55 18.58 0.53
C LYS A 213 3.30 19.49 1.46
N VAL A 214 4.56 19.15 1.72
CA VAL A 214 5.51 19.97 2.47
C VAL A 214 6.75 20.21 1.61
N ASP A 215 7.44 21.33 1.82
CA ASP A 215 8.70 21.59 1.11
C ASP A 215 9.87 20.78 1.70
N LYS A 216 11.05 20.92 1.08
CA LYS A 216 12.28 20.22 1.50
C LYS A 216 12.74 20.57 2.93
N ASP A 217 12.32 21.73 3.46
CA ASP A 217 12.64 22.22 4.78
C ASP A 217 11.56 21.85 5.84
N GLY A 218 10.48 21.18 5.38
CA GLY A 218 9.40 20.70 6.22
C GLY A 218 8.24 21.69 6.41
N GLU A 219 8.26 22.81 5.71
CA GLU A 219 7.17 23.77 5.78
C GLU A 219 5.93 23.29 5.03
N TRP A 220 4.78 23.42 5.65
CA TRP A 220 3.50 23.01 5.06
C TRP A 220 3.12 23.89 3.90
N LEU A 221 2.99 23.33 2.70
CA LEU A 221 2.61 24.05 1.50
C LEU A 221 1.09 24.00 1.28
N LYS A 222 0.51 22.81 1.27
CA LYS A 222 -0.92 22.59 1.00
C LYS A 222 -1.36 21.17 1.31
N SER A 223 -2.66 20.94 1.22
CA SER A 223 -3.22 19.58 1.13
C SER A 223 -4.38 19.53 0.14
N TRP A 224 -4.70 18.34 -0.35
CA TRP A 224 -5.86 18.10 -1.19
C TRP A 224 -6.46 16.73 -0.95
N GLY A 225 -7.72 16.60 -1.28
CA GLY A 225 -8.49 15.38 -1.09
C GLY A 225 -9.36 15.42 0.15
N GLU A 226 -10.41 14.62 0.08
CA GLU A 226 -11.37 14.39 1.15
C GLU A 226 -11.97 12.99 0.99
N ARG A 227 -12.68 12.49 1.97
CA ARG A 227 -13.33 11.19 1.88
C ARG A 227 -14.43 11.19 0.83
N GLY A 228 -14.37 10.26 -0.13
CA GLY A 228 -15.37 10.10 -1.17
C GLY A 228 -14.92 9.20 -2.32
N THR A 229 -15.70 9.18 -3.40
CA THR A 229 -15.49 8.32 -4.58
C THR A 229 -15.28 9.10 -5.89
N GLY A 230 -15.47 10.41 -5.87
CA GLY A 230 -15.26 11.28 -7.05
C GLY A 230 -13.77 11.51 -7.36
N PRO A 231 -13.47 12.19 -8.49
CA PRO A 231 -12.12 12.65 -8.78
C PRO A 231 -11.61 13.58 -7.66
N GLY A 232 -10.38 13.35 -7.20
CA GLY A 232 -9.80 14.10 -6.08
C GLY A 232 -10.32 13.71 -4.70
N GLN A 233 -11.31 12.83 -4.61
CA GLN A 233 -11.76 12.26 -3.35
C GLN A 233 -11.14 10.88 -3.15
N PHE A 234 -10.91 10.47 -1.90
CA PHE A 234 -10.23 9.22 -1.56
C PHE A 234 -11.01 8.37 -0.56
N HIS A 235 -10.78 7.07 -0.66
CA HIS A 235 -11.16 6.13 0.38
C HIS A 235 -9.96 5.26 0.73
N THR A 236 -9.23 5.66 1.76
CA THR A 236 -7.97 5.06 2.20
C THR A 236 -6.87 5.15 1.14
N PRO A 237 -6.36 6.37 0.81
CA PRO A 237 -5.11 6.49 0.07
C PRO A 237 -4.01 5.79 0.87
N HIS A 238 -3.46 4.68 0.30
CA HIS A 238 -2.63 3.74 1.05
C HIS A 238 -1.15 3.81 0.68
N SER A 239 -0.85 4.12 -0.56
CA SER A 239 0.52 4.28 -1.05
C SER A 239 0.58 5.45 -2.03
N ILE A 240 1.74 6.09 -2.14
CA ILE A 240 1.97 7.24 -2.99
C ILE A 240 3.33 7.13 -3.69
N ALA A 241 3.40 7.54 -4.95
CA ALA A 241 4.64 7.57 -5.72
C ALA A 241 4.64 8.75 -6.68
N VAL A 242 5.82 9.24 -7.04
CA VAL A 242 6.01 10.31 -8.03
C VAL A 242 6.80 9.77 -9.20
N ASP A 243 6.32 10.00 -10.42
CA ASP A 243 7.04 9.59 -11.63
C ASP A 243 8.12 10.60 -12.06
N ALA A 244 8.95 10.24 -13.04
CA ALA A 244 10.01 11.10 -13.53
C ALA A 244 9.53 12.42 -14.18
N ARG A 245 8.23 12.52 -14.47
CA ARG A 245 7.59 13.75 -15.00
C ARG A 245 7.07 14.65 -13.87
N GLY A 246 7.12 14.20 -12.60
CA GLY A 246 6.60 14.91 -11.44
C GLY A 246 5.10 14.69 -11.21
N LEU A 247 4.49 13.69 -11.85
CA LEU A 247 3.11 13.33 -11.58
C LEU A 247 3.02 12.47 -10.32
N VAL A 248 2.04 12.80 -9.48
CA VAL A 248 1.79 12.15 -8.19
C VAL A 248 0.72 11.07 -8.37
N TYR A 249 1.08 9.82 -8.08
CA TYR A 249 0.19 8.67 -8.16
C TYR A 249 -0.22 8.27 -6.75
N VAL A 250 -1.51 8.20 -6.50
CA VAL A 250 -2.10 7.87 -5.20
C VAL A 250 -2.91 6.59 -5.31
N ALA A 251 -2.50 5.57 -4.58
CA ALA A 251 -3.20 4.29 -4.49
C ALA A 251 -4.45 4.46 -3.62
N ASP A 252 -5.58 4.79 -4.22
CA ASP A 252 -6.89 4.98 -3.59
C ASP A 252 -7.54 3.60 -3.37
N ARG A 253 -7.03 2.88 -2.36
CA ARG A 253 -7.16 1.45 -2.15
C ARG A 253 -8.61 0.98 -2.12
N SER A 254 -9.42 1.56 -1.26
CA SER A 254 -10.80 1.11 -1.08
C SER A 254 -11.73 1.56 -2.21
N ASN A 255 -11.30 2.48 -3.06
CA ASN A 255 -11.96 2.83 -4.32
C ASN A 255 -11.43 2.01 -5.51
N ARG A 256 -10.48 1.09 -5.30
CA ARG A 256 -9.92 0.19 -6.33
C ARG A 256 -9.35 0.94 -7.53
N ARG A 257 -8.64 2.03 -7.30
CA ARG A 257 -8.07 2.86 -8.37
C ARG A 257 -6.76 3.51 -7.92
N ILE A 258 -5.98 3.95 -8.88
CA ILE A 258 -4.87 4.88 -8.67
C ILE A 258 -5.28 6.20 -9.29
N GLN A 259 -5.28 7.27 -8.53
CA GLN A 259 -5.52 8.62 -9.04
C GLN A 259 -4.18 9.31 -9.30
N ILE A 260 -4.11 10.05 -10.40
CA ILE A 260 -2.91 10.77 -10.83
C ILE A 260 -3.19 12.26 -10.79
N PHE A 261 -2.26 13.00 -10.17
CA PHE A 261 -2.30 14.45 -10.01
C PHE A 261 -1.01 15.06 -10.54
N ASP A 262 -1.05 16.35 -10.85
CA ASP A 262 0.19 17.12 -10.98
C ASP A 262 0.78 17.44 -9.58
N GLY A 263 1.97 18.05 -9.53
CA GLY A 263 2.63 18.42 -8.28
C GLY A 263 1.87 19.48 -7.46
N GLU A 264 0.82 20.09 -8.06
CA GLU A 264 -0.06 21.05 -7.41
C GLU A 264 -1.37 20.43 -6.90
N GLY A 265 -1.55 19.10 -7.07
CA GLY A 265 -2.74 18.38 -6.60
C GLY A 265 -3.95 18.49 -7.54
N ASN A 266 -3.78 18.96 -8.78
CA ASN A 266 -4.84 18.96 -9.76
C ASN A 266 -5.01 17.57 -10.36
N PHE A 267 -6.22 17.03 -10.29
CA PHE A 267 -6.54 15.70 -10.84
C PHE A 267 -6.31 15.68 -12.37
N GLN A 268 -5.57 14.67 -12.83
CA GLN A 268 -5.28 14.46 -14.24
C GLN A 268 -6.11 13.31 -14.82
N ARG A 269 -6.04 12.14 -14.19
CA ARG A 269 -6.68 10.90 -14.63
C ARG A 269 -6.64 9.85 -13.54
N GLN A 270 -7.25 8.69 -13.81
CA GLN A 270 -7.14 7.53 -12.93
C GLN A 270 -6.81 6.25 -13.73
N ILE A 271 -6.27 5.27 -13.01
CA ILE A 271 -6.01 3.92 -13.50
C ILE A 271 -6.85 2.96 -12.65
N THR A 272 -7.54 2.03 -13.29
CA THR A 272 -8.18 0.88 -12.66
C THR A 272 -7.56 -0.41 -13.22
N ILE A 273 -7.39 -1.41 -12.36
CA ILE A 273 -6.85 -2.71 -12.76
C ILE A 273 -8.01 -3.71 -12.69
N ASP A 274 -8.43 -4.18 -13.84
CA ASP A 274 -9.44 -5.22 -13.95
C ASP A 274 -8.77 -6.53 -14.42
N ALA A 275 -8.55 -7.43 -13.45
CA ALA A 275 -7.92 -8.71 -13.70
C ALA A 275 -8.73 -9.82 -13.02
N PRO A 276 -9.14 -10.86 -13.76
CA PRO A 276 -9.97 -11.92 -13.22
C PRO A 276 -9.28 -12.68 -12.09
N VAL A 277 -10.04 -13.10 -11.09
CA VAL A 277 -9.55 -13.99 -10.03
C VAL A 277 -9.38 -15.39 -10.61
N PRO A 278 -8.22 -16.05 -10.42
CA PRO A 278 -8.08 -17.45 -10.79
C PRO A 278 -9.10 -18.33 -10.06
N PRO A 279 -9.71 -19.31 -10.71
CA PRO A 279 -10.70 -20.19 -10.08
C PRO A 279 -10.16 -20.98 -8.88
N ASP A 280 -8.84 -21.21 -8.85
CA ASP A 280 -8.11 -21.90 -7.77
C ASP A 280 -7.46 -20.97 -6.75
N ALA A 281 -7.72 -19.66 -6.84
CA ALA A 281 -7.15 -18.70 -5.91
C ALA A 281 -7.63 -18.97 -4.49
N LYS A 282 -6.68 -18.96 -3.54
CA LYS A 282 -6.93 -19.10 -2.12
C LYS A 282 -6.09 -18.07 -1.36
N PRO A 283 -6.62 -17.45 -0.31
CA PRO A 283 -5.83 -16.56 0.53
C PRO A 283 -4.70 -17.34 1.22
N ALA A 284 -3.64 -16.63 1.60
CA ALA A 284 -2.49 -17.22 2.31
C ALA A 284 -2.90 -17.73 3.71
N ILE A 285 -3.85 -17.05 4.34
CA ILE A 285 -4.42 -17.36 5.65
C ILE A 285 -5.90 -16.99 5.64
N GLY A 286 -6.73 -17.79 6.32
CA GLY A 286 -8.16 -17.54 6.48
C GLY A 286 -9.03 -18.06 5.34
N ASP A 287 -10.28 -17.65 5.35
CA ASP A 287 -11.29 -18.04 4.37
C ASP A 287 -11.25 -17.11 3.13
N MET A 288 -11.93 -17.52 2.08
CA MET A 288 -12.09 -16.68 0.89
C MET A 288 -12.80 -15.36 1.27
N PRO A 289 -12.35 -14.20 0.76
CA PRO A 289 -13.06 -12.96 0.94
C PRO A 289 -14.51 -13.10 0.46
N GLY A 290 -15.45 -12.63 1.25
CA GLY A 290 -16.86 -12.64 0.88
C GLY A 290 -17.23 -11.52 -0.10
N GLU A 291 -18.46 -11.57 -0.64
CA GLU A 291 -18.96 -10.54 -1.57
C GLU A 291 -18.86 -9.12 -0.98
N ALA A 292 -19.14 -8.96 0.32
CA ALA A 292 -19.06 -7.67 1.00
C ALA A 292 -17.62 -7.14 1.09
N GLU A 293 -16.64 -8.01 1.26
CA GLU A 293 -15.22 -7.64 1.33
C GLU A 293 -14.68 -7.27 -0.05
N PHE A 294 -15.13 -7.95 -1.10
CA PHE A 294 -14.86 -7.53 -2.47
C PHE A 294 -15.55 -6.20 -2.81
N ALA A 295 -16.78 -6.01 -2.38
CA ALA A 295 -17.51 -4.76 -2.61
C ALA A 295 -16.89 -3.58 -1.86
N ALA A 296 -16.32 -3.81 -0.65
CA ALA A 296 -15.59 -2.79 0.09
C ALA A 296 -14.26 -2.37 -0.55
N GLY A 297 -13.82 -3.10 -1.59
CA GLY A 297 -12.65 -2.77 -2.39
C GLY A 297 -11.30 -3.13 -1.78
N THR A 298 -11.19 -3.31 -0.47
CA THR A 298 -9.90 -3.53 0.22
C THR A 298 -9.20 -4.82 -0.22
N PHE A 299 -9.95 -5.92 -0.32
CA PHE A 299 -9.44 -7.23 -0.77
C PHE A 299 -9.84 -7.59 -2.20
N ALA A 300 -10.36 -6.63 -2.94
CA ALA A 300 -10.73 -6.88 -4.32
C ALA A 300 -9.49 -7.02 -5.21
N PRO A 301 -9.52 -7.90 -6.21
CA PRO A 301 -8.47 -7.97 -7.21
C PRO A 301 -8.22 -6.61 -7.85
N GLY A 302 -6.94 -6.25 -8.00
CA GLY A 302 -6.53 -4.95 -8.53
C GLY A 302 -6.74 -3.76 -7.57
N SER A 303 -7.16 -4.00 -6.32
CA SER A 303 -7.16 -2.97 -5.28
C SER A 303 -5.71 -2.60 -4.92
N PRO A 304 -5.24 -1.36 -5.16
CA PRO A 304 -3.83 -1.04 -5.02
C PRO A 304 -3.45 -0.89 -3.54
N TRP A 305 -2.57 -1.79 -3.05
CA TRP A 305 -2.00 -1.72 -1.71
C TRP A 305 -0.68 -0.98 -1.69
N ALA A 306 0.26 -1.38 -2.51
CA ALA A 306 1.53 -0.70 -2.69
C ALA A 306 1.75 -0.37 -4.16
N ILE A 307 2.40 0.76 -4.40
CA ILE A 307 2.84 1.18 -5.74
C ILE A 307 4.29 1.62 -5.69
N CYS A 308 5.06 1.28 -6.71
CA CYS A 308 6.40 1.82 -6.90
C CYS A 308 6.75 1.95 -8.38
N PHE A 309 7.60 2.89 -8.71
CA PHE A 309 8.17 3.05 -10.05
C PHE A 309 9.58 2.46 -10.14
N SER A 310 9.88 1.74 -11.23
CA SER A 310 11.26 1.49 -11.57
C SER A 310 11.99 2.81 -11.85
N PRO A 311 13.33 2.86 -11.68
CA PRO A 311 14.09 4.06 -12.02
C PRO A 311 13.93 4.47 -13.49
N PRO A 312 14.05 5.78 -13.83
CA PRO A 312 14.07 6.25 -15.21
C PRO A 312 15.31 5.69 -15.97
N PRO A 313 15.34 5.75 -17.35
CA PRO A 313 14.39 6.48 -18.19
C PRO A 313 13.07 5.73 -18.46
N ASP A 314 13.07 4.41 -18.55
CA ASP A 314 11.92 3.60 -18.96
C ASP A 314 11.14 3.10 -17.73
N GLN A 315 10.45 4.04 -17.08
CA GLN A 315 9.71 3.73 -15.86
C GLN A 315 8.55 2.77 -16.09
N VAL A 316 8.45 1.81 -15.20
CA VAL A 316 7.34 0.87 -15.06
C VAL A 316 6.69 1.10 -13.70
N LEU A 317 5.37 1.15 -13.67
CA LEU A 317 4.58 1.18 -12.46
C LEU A 317 4.27 -0.26 -12.03
N TYR A 318 4.71 -0.63 -10.82
CA TYR A 318 4.31 -1.87 -10.18
C TYR A 318 3.25 -1.58 -9.13
N VAL A 319 2.22 -2.44 -9.09
CA VAL A 319 1.06 -2.30 -8.20
C VAL A 319 0.78 -3.66 -7.56
N SER A 320 0.64 -3.71 -6.25
CA SER A 320 0.25 -4.95 -5.56
C SER A 320 -1.20 -4.95 -5.14
N ASP A 321 -1.81 -6.13 -5.05
CA ASP A 321 -3.05 -6.35 -4.30
C ASP A 321 -2.83 -7.30 -3.11
N ALA A 322 -3.73 -7.28 -2.13
CA ALA A 322 -3.68 -8.19 -1.00
C ALA A 322 -4.21 -9.58 -1.36
N PHE A 323 -5.23 -9.63 -2.21
CA PHE A 323 -5.83 -10.84 -2.78
C PHE A 323 -6.18 -10.59 -4.24
N PRO A 324 -5.87 -11.51 -5.12
CA PRO A 324 -5.27 -12.83 -4.93
C PRO A 324 -3.74 -12.86 -4.76
N GLY A 325 -3.12 -11.79 -4.29
CA GLY A 325 -1.68 -11.73 -3.99
C GLY A 325 -0.83 -11.56 -5.24
N ARG A 326 -1.16 -10.57 -6.05
CA ARG A 326 -0.50 -10.28 -7.33
C ARG A 326 0.29 -9.01 -7.29
N ILE A 327 1.24 -8.94 -8.21
CA ILE A 327 1.90 -7.71 -8.61
C ILE A 327 1.60 -7.49 -10.10
N TYR A 328 1.07 -6.34 -10.42
CA TYR A 328 0.77 -5.90 -11.77
C TYR A 328 1.87 -5.00 -12.29
N LYS A 329 2.30 -5.23 -13.53
CA LYS A 329 3.30 -4.43 -14.25
C LYS A 329 2.55 -3.56 -15.26
N LEU A 330 2.65 -2.24 -15.14
CA LEU A 330 1.94 -1.29 -15.99
C LEU A 330 2.92 -0.24 -16.57
N THR A 331 2.53 0.34 -17.71
CA THR A 331 3.14 1.61 -18.10
C THR A 331 2.70 2.73 -17.14
N PRO A 332 3.42 3.86 -17.03
CA PRO A 332 2.95 5.01 -16.27
C PRO A 332 1.57 5.49 -16.70
N ASP A 333 1.20 5.28 -17.97
CA ASP A 333 -0.12 5.67 -18.50
C ASP A 333 -1.25 4.68 -18.17
N GLY A 334 -0.93 3.56 -17.52
CA GLY A 334 -1.90 2.60 -17.01
C GLY A 334 -2.16 1.40 -17.91
N LYS A 335 -1.42 1.23 -19.01
CA LYS A 335 -1.51 0.01 -19.82
C LYS A 335 -0.93 -1.16 -19.05
N LEU A 336 -1.72 -2.21 -18.83
CA LEU A 336 -1.28 -3.44 -18.19
C LEU A 336 -0.34 -4.22 -19.13
N LEU A 337 0.92 -4.41 -18.70
CA LEU A 337 1.97 -5.13 -19.43
C LEU A 337 2.05 -6.59 -19.04
N GLY A 338 1.59 -6.93 -17.84
CA GLY A 338 1.59 -8.28 -17.33
C GLY A 338 1.37 -8.33 -15.83
N MET A 339 1.33 -9.53 -15.28
CA MET A 339 1.19 -9.75 -13.85
C MET A 339 2.00 -10.94 -13.39
N LEU A 340 2.29 -11.00 -12.09
CA LEU A 340 3.01 -12.09 -11.44
C LEU A 340 2.46 -12.35 -10.03
N GLY A 341 2.75 -13.53 -9.52
CA GLY A 341 2.42 -13.90 -8.14
C GLY A 341 1.02 -14.46 -7.94
N ARG A 342 0.84 -14.98 -6.76
CA ARG A 342 -0.43 -15.47 -6.19
C ARG A 342 -0.31 -15.55 -4.68
N SER A 343 -1.42 -15.62 -3.97
CA SER A 343 -1.45 -15.83 -2.53
C SER A 343 -0.82 -17.17 -2.12
N GLY A 344 -0.11 -17.18 -1.02
CA GLY A 344 0.47 -18.36 -0.41
C GLY A 344 1.72 -18.10 0.44
N LYS A 345 2.36 -19.20 0.90
CA LYS A 345 3.48 -19.15 1.85
C LYS A 345 4.83 -19.52 1.24
N LYS A 346 4.85 -20.17 0.06
CA LYS A 346 6.09 -20.57 -0.62
C LYS A 346 6.78 -19.34 -1.24
N LEU A 347 8.04 -19.50 -1.65
CA LEU A 347 8.69 -18.52 -2.53
C LEU A 347 7.84 -18.33 -3.80
N LYS A 348 7.85 -17.12 -4.35
CA LYS A 348 7.00 -16.73 -5.49
C LYS A 348 5.48 -16.70 -5.20
N GLN A 349 5.09 -16.87 -3.93
CA GLN A 349 3.72 -16.66 -3.44
C GLN A 349 3.76 -15.58 -2.38
N PHE A 350 2.66 -14.86 -2.17
CA PHE A 350 2.63 -13.71 -1.28
C PHE A 350 1.52 -13.81 -0.24
N GLY A 351 1.87 -13.46 0.97
CA GLY A 351 0.95 -13.35 2.10
C GLY A 351 0.67 -11.89 2.43
N TRP A 352 -0.17 -11.25 1.64
CA TRP A 352 -0.56 -9.85 1.81
C TRP A 352 0.62 -8.89 1.64
N ILE A 353 0.89 -8.52 0.39
CA ILE A 353 1.91 -7.53 0.06
C ILE A 353 1.48 -6.17 0.60
N HIS A 354 2.30 -5.59 1.49
CA HIS A 354 1.99 -4.30 2.10
C HIS A 354 2.81 -3.16 1.52
N GLU A 355 4.08 -3.42 1.19
CA GLU A 355 4.95 -2.45 0.53
C GLU A 355 5.88 -3.13 -0.48
N MET A 356 6.35 -2.33 -1.44
CA MET A 356 7.33 -2.74 -2.45
C MET A 356 8.37 -1.66 -2.66
N ALA A 357 9.64 -2.08 -2.90
CA ALA A 357 10.70 -1.22 -3.39
C ALA A 357 11.17 -1.66 -4.78
N CYS A 358 11.42 -0.69 -5.66
CA CYS A 358 11.84 -0.86 -7.04
C CYS A 358 13.21 -0.21 -7.29
N PRO A 359 14.32 -0.65 -6.67
CA PRO A 359 15.60 0.08 -6.70
C PRO A 359 16.31 0.03 -8.06
N LYS A 360 16.00 -0.97 -8.89
CA LYS A 360 16.59 -1.18 -10.22
C LYS A 360 15.53 -1.69 -11.18
N PRO A 361 15.73 -1.52 -12.51
CA PRO A 361 14.88 -2.19 -13.50
C PRO A 361 14.82 -3.70 -13.22
N ASN A 362 13.63 -4.26 -13.31
CA ASN A 362 13.37 -5.70 -13.12
C ASN A 362 13.81 -6.30 -11.77
N VAL A 363 13.97 -5.47 -10.72
CA VAL A 363 14.24 -5.93 -9.35
C VAL A 363 13.19 -5.35 -8.41
N LEU A 364 12.47 -6.22 -7.72
CA LEU A 364 11.51 -5.82 -6.69
C LEU A 364 11.90 -6.42 -5.33
N TYR A 365 11.70 -5.63 -4.28
CA TYR A 365 11.65 -6.13 -2.92
C TYR A 365 10.22 -6.00 -2.43
N VAL A 366 9.71 -7.05 -1.78
CA VAL A 366 8.30 -7.19 -1.42
C VAL A 366 8.18 -7.48 0.07
N ALA A 367 7.52 -6.61 0.81
CA ALA A 367 7.22 -6.78 2.23
C ALA A 367 5.88 -7.48 2.42
N GLU A 368 5.85 -8.54 3.22
CA GLU A 368 4.67 -9.38 3.43
C GLU A 368 4.23 -9.38 4.91
N LEU A 369 2.99 -8.97 5.16
CA LEU A 369 2.44 -8.96 6.52
C LEU A 369 2.23 -10.38 7.08
N LEU A 370 1.61 -11.28 6.31
CA LEU A 370 1.18 -12.59 6.81
C LEU A 370 2.29 -13.65 6.81
N ASN A 371 3.32 -13.46 6.00
CA ASN A 371 4.44 -14.39 5.91
C ASN A 371 5.67 -13.93 6.71
N TRP A 372 5.61 -12.74 7.31
CA TRP A 372 6.66 -12.16 8.17
C TRP A 372 8.03 -12.18 7.51
N ARG A 373 8.09 -11.73 6.26
CA ARG A 373 9.32 -11.78 5.46
C ARG A 373 9.39 -10.69 4.40
N VAL A 374 10.57 -10.56 3.84
CA VAL A 374 10.83 -9.84 2.59
C VAL A 374 11.22 -10.85 1.52
N GLN A 375 10.70 -10.71 0.31
CA GLN A 375 11.21 -11.40 -0.88
C GLN A 375 11.89 -10.42 -1.83
N LYS A 376 13.02 -10.81 -2.40
CA LYS A 376 13.66 -10.14 -3.54
C LYS A 376 13.31 -10.91 -4.80
N LEU A 377 12.71 -10.22 -5.77
CA LEU A 377 12.28 -10.79 -7.04
C LEU A 377 13.17 -10.27 -8.17
N LEU A 378 13.59 -11.16 -9.03
CA LEU A 378 14.30 -10.87 -10.27
C LEU A 378 13.33 -11.17 -11.41
N LEU A 379 12.92 -10.14 -12.15
CA LEU A 379 11.97 -10.24 -13.23
C LEU A 379 12.68 -10.49 -14.57
N GLY A 380 12.09 -11.33 -15.42
CA GLY A 380 12.58 -11.60 -16.78
C GLY A 380 12.12 -10.56 -17.79
#